data_f7161f31574cc3ae9cb149b8896cd0ec
#
_entry.id   f7161f31574cc3ae9cb149b8896cd0ec
#
_cell.length_a   1.000
_cell.length_b   1.000
_cell.length_c   1.000
_cell.angle_alpha   90.00
_cell.angle_beta   90.00
_cell.angle_gamma   90.00
#
_symmetry.space_group_name_H-M   'P 1'
#
loop_
_entity.id
_entity.type
_entity.pdbx_description
1 polymer ?
#
loop_
_entity_poly.entity_id
_entity_poly.type
_entity_poly.pdbx_seq_one_letter_code
_entity_poly.pdbx_strand_id
1 'polypeptide(L)'
;IPVSTNSIVPSRCTPCLCLFTSSSKRPDEVCILYGSESGNTENLAKQLSEDLERRGIETTVEAMNDFDVDNIMDNENILFLTSTAGQGEFPRNAKDFYSSLLQMEKNSLKGLNFSVFGLGDHGYVNFNKAAKQLEKALQELGATNLVAVGLGDDRDEEKFETKYYEWLPSLYKALHCEKIVNEVPPTPKYSVDVSSSPQGTIKPFKPLRSHMLPLITAHRLTPDGYDRDIRHYAFDIAGTKIKYNVGDTLGVYPQNHKTDVDALLRDLSLNGDDFVKIQKGEQIRRTFLPSVTSVRTLFTEVLDVFGRPTRRFYSLLSRFATDPKERELLESLMT
;
A
#
# COMPACT_ATOMS: atom_id res chain seq x y z
N ILE A 1 4.73 10.04 -86.30
CA ILE A 1 3.51 10.28 -85.54
C ILE A 1 3.02 8.95 -84.98
N PRO A 2 3.11 8.67 -83.66
CA PRO A 2 2.18 7.72 -83.13
C PRO A 2 1.38 8.28 -81.95
N VAL A 3 0.16 7.84 -81.92
CA VAL A 3 -0.92 8.16 -80.98
C VAL A 3 -0.72 7.43 -79.68
N SER A 4 -0.84 8.16 -78.56
CA SER A 4 -0.85 7.59 -77.21
C SER A 4 -2.26 7.18 -76.84
N THR A 5 -2.43 5.95 -76.36
CA THR A 5 -3.64 5.47 -75.66
C THR A 5 -3.46 5.47 -74.16
N ASN A 6 -4.20 6.35 -73.46
CA ASN A 6 -4.36 6.35 -72.04
C ASN A 6 -5.29 5.19 -71.62
N SER A 7 -4.78 4.26 -70.83
CA SER A 7 -5.58 3.29 -70.06
C SER A 7 -5.74 3.74 -68.65
N ILE A 8 -6.94 4.08 -68.22
CA ILE A 8 -7.35 4.38 -66.84
C ILE A 8 -7.45 3.03 -66.07
N VAL A 9 -6.64 2.85 -65.08
CA VAL A 9 -6.76 1.75 -64.14
C VAL A 9 -7.52 2.26 -62.89
N PRO A 10 -8.60 1.60 -62.46
CA PRO A 10 -9.30 2.00 -61.25
C PRO A 10 -8.48 1.59 -60.01
N SER A 11 -8.19 2.57 -59.17
CA SER A 11 -7.58 2.35 -57.86
C SER A 11 -8.54 1.59 -56.96
N ARG A 12 -8.18 0.35 -56.63
CA ARG A 12 -8.80 -0.42 -55.56
C ARG A 12 -8.33 0.17 -54.24
N CYS A 13 -9.20 0.80 -53.46
CA CYS A 13 -9.03 1.06 -52.05
C CYS A 13 -8.92 -0.28 -51.33
N THR A 14 -7.72 -0.60 -50.88
CA THR A 14 -7.49 -1.66 -49.87
C THR A 14 -8.00 -1.14 -48.54
N PRO A 15 -8.87 -1.87 -47.81
CA PRO A 15 -9.21 -1.47 -46.46
C PRO A 15 -7.96 -1.61 -45.61
N CYS A 16 -7.51 -0.51 -45.05
CA CYS A 16 -6.46 -0.49 -44.04
C CYS A 16 -6.98 -1.24 -42.80
N LEU A 17 -6.60 -2.51 -42.73
CA LEU A 17 -6.80 -3.30 -41.51
C LEU A 17 -5.82 -2.74 -40.47
N CYS A 18 -6.27 -1.76 -39.69
CA CYS A 18 -5.57 -1.40 -38.45
C CYS A 18 -5.62 -2.62 -37.54
N LEU A 19 -4.64 -3.50 -37.67
CA LEU A 19 -4.31 -4.47 -36.68
C LEU A 19 -3.89 -3.66 -35.45
N PHE A 20 -4.77 -3.59 -34.45
CA PHE A 20 -4.39 -3.25 -33.09
C PHE A 20 -3.43 -4.34 -32.64
N THR A 21 -2.15 -4.16 -32.85
CA THR A 21 -1.12 -4.93 -32.20
C THR A 21 -1.12 -4.46 -30.75
N SER A 22 -1.68 -5.25 -29.85
CA SER A 22 -1.32 -5.13 -28.45
C SER A 22 0.21 -5.13 -28.39
N SER A 23 0.79 -4.06 -27.88
CA SER A 23 2.24 -3.95 -27.72
C SER A 23 2.70 -5.14 -26.92
N SER A 24 3.45 -6.06 -27.52
CA SER A 24 4.09 -7.18 -26.85
C SER A 24 5.35 -6.75 -26.08
N LYS A 25 5.52 -5.45 -25.88
CA LYS A 25 6.67 -4.84 -25.21
C LYS A 25 6.24 -4.35 -23.82
N ARG A 26 7.13 -4.54 -22.85
CA ARG A 26 7.00 -3.95 -21.52
C ARG A 26 6.81 -2.43 -21.63
N PRO A 27 5.84 -1.81 -20.94
CA PRO A 27 5.69 -0.36 -20.92
C PRO A 27 6.90 0.30 -20.26
N ASP A 28 7.25 1.48 -20.71
CA ASP A 28 8.34 2.26 -20.12
C ASP A 28 7.85 2.93 -18.82
N GLU A 29 6.60 3.36 -18.75
CA GLU A 29 5.98 4.02 -17.60
C GLU A 29 4.59 3.48 -17.27
N VAL A 30 4.21 3.51 -15.99
CA VAL A 30 2.89 3.16 -15.46
C VAL A 30 2.48 4.16 -14.38
N CYS A 31 1.29 4.74 -14.51
CA CYS A 31 0.70 5.59 -13.49
C CYS A 31 -0.08 4.74 -12.47
N ILE A 32 0.12 4.98 -11.19
CA ILE A 32 -0.60 4.30 -10.09
C ILE A 32 -1.42 5.33 -9.33
N LEU A 33 -2.75 5.20 -9.41
CA LEU A 33 -3.69 6.08 -8.73
C LEU A 33 -4.34 5.36 -7.56
N TYR A 34 -4.33 5.99 -6.37
CA TYR A 34 -4.91 5.36 -5.19
C TYR A 34 -6.02 6.17 -4.53
N GLY A 35 -7.01 5.42 -3.98
CA GLY A 35 -8.04 5.93 -3.08
C GLY A 35 -7.91 5.29 -1.70
N SER A 36 -7.60 6.07 -0.67
CA SER A 36 -7.34 5.57 0.69
C SER A 36 -7.95 6.48 1.76
N GLU A 37 -8.62 5.87 2.74
CA GLU A 37 -9.13 6.59 3.92
C GLU A 37 -8.14 6.51 5.08
N SER A 38 -7.52 5.34 5.31
CA SER A 38 -6.65 5.04 6.45
C SER A 38 -5.16 5.00 6.12
N GLY A 39 -4.78 5.10 4.83
CA GLY A 39 -3.40 5.00 4.36
C GLY A 39 -2.97 3.60 3.89
N ASN A 40 -3.76 2.55 4.13
CA ASN A 40 -3.40 1.19 3.72
C ASN A 40 -3.24 1.07 2.20
N THR A 41 -4.19 1.61 1.44
CA THR A 41 -4.14 1.60 -0.03
C THR A 41 -2.99 2.43 -0.57
N GLU A 42 -2.67 3.57 0.06
CA GLU A 42 -1.49 4.38 -0.28
C GLU A 42 -0.19 3.59 -0.10
N ASN A 43 -0.06 2.88 1.03
CA ASN A 43 1.11 2.05 1.28
C ASN A 43 1.22 0.91 0.24
N LEU A 44 0.10 0.30 -0.13
CA LEU A 44 0.06 -0.76 -1.14
C LEU A 44 0.42 -0.23 -2.53
N ALA A 45 -0.04 0.97 -2.90
CA ALA A 45 0.32 1.63 -4.15
C ALA A 45 1.83 1.91 -4.24
N LYS A 46 2.44 2.40 -3.15
CA LYS A 46 3.89 2.60 -3.06
C LYS A 46 4.67 1.29 -3.14
N GLN A 47 4.13 0.22 -2.55
CA GLN A 47 4.73 -1.11 -2.65
C GLN A 47 4.68 -1.63 -4.10
N LEU A 48 3.56 -1.47 -4.79
CA LEU A 48 3.42 -1.85 -6.19
C LEU A 48 4.40 -1.07 -7.08
N SER A 49 4.56 0.22 -6.84
CA SER A 49 5.54 1.08 -7.51
C SER A 49 6.96 0.53 -7.35
N GLU A 50 7.41 0.28 -6.11
CA GLU A 50 8.73 -0.29 -5.83
C GLU A 50 8.93 -1.64 -6.54
N ASP A 51 7.89 -2.48 -6.63
CA ASP A 51 7.96 -3.78 -7.29
C ASP A 51 8.01 -3.66 -8.83
N LEU A 52 7.31 -2.70 -9.43
CA LEU A 52 7.37 -2.41 -10.86
C LEU A 52 8.70 -1.77 -11.26
N GLU A 53 9.23 -0.84 -10.47
CA GLU A 53 10.56 -0.24 -10.69
C GLU A 53 11.68 -1.29 -10.67
N ARG A 54 11.59 -2.28 -9.76
CA ARG A 54 12.51 -3.44 -9.76
C ARG A 54 12.40 -4.28 -11.03
N ARG A 55 11.26 -4.26 -11.70
CA ARG A 55 10.99 -4.93 -12.97
C ARG A 55 11.28 -4.04 -14.18
N GLY A 56 11.84 -2.83 -13.91
CA GLY A 56 12.31 -1.87 -14.91
C GLY A 56 11.19 -1.09 -15.59
N ILE A 57 10.11 -0.81 -14.88
CA ILE A 57 9.04 0.08 -15.29
C ILE A 57 9.11 1.34 -14.41
N GLU A 58 9.19 2.51 -14.99
CA GLU A 58 9.08 3.77 -14.25
C GLU A 58 7.65 3.96 -13.76
N THR A 59 7.50 4.53 -12.56
CA THR A 59 6.16 4.67 -11.97
C THR A 59 5.94 6.05 -11.37
N THR A 60 4.71 6.55 -11.50
CA THR A 60 4.19 7.68 -10.73
C THR A 60 3.12 7.20 -9.76
N VAL A 61 3.03 7.76 -8.56
CA VAL A 61 2.05 7.36 -7.54
C VAL A 61 1.37 8.59 -6.98
N GLU A 62 0.05 8.71 -7.21
CA GLU A 62 -0.74 9.86 -6.77
C GLU A 62 -2.08 9.44 -6.16
N ALA A 63 -2.64 10.29 -5.28
CA ALA A 63 -4.02 10.12 -4.86
C ALA A 63 -4.96 10.50 -6.03
N MET A 64 -6.06 9.76 -6.18
CA MET A 64 -6.99 9.99 -7.29
C MET A 64 -7.47 11.44 -7.39
N ASN A 65 -7.76 12.12 -6.25
CA ASN A 65 -8.21 13.52 -6.28
C ASN A 65 -7.09 14.53 -6.58
N ASP A 66 -5.83 14.14 -6.47
CA ASP A 66 -4.68 15.00 -6.81
C ASP A 66 -4.35 14.90 -8.31
N PHE A 67 -4.83 13.85 -8.98
CA PHE A 67 -4.65 13.62 -10.40
C PHE A 67 -5.71 14.37 -11.22
N ASP A 68 -5.26 15.09 -12.24
CA ASP A 68 -6.18 15.78 -13.18
C ASP A 68 -6.75 14.80 -14.20
N VAL A 69 -8.05 14.53 -14.09
CA VAL A 69 -8.74 13.57 -14.96
C VAL A 69 -8.71 13.94 -16.43
N ASP A 70 -8.54 15.23 -16.76
CA ASP A 70 -8.43 15.69 -18.16
C ASP A 70 -7.14 15.18 -18.81
N ASN A 71 -6.11 14.86 -18.03
CA ASN A 71 -4.83 14.31 -18.48
C ASN A 71 -4.78 12.77 -18.46
N ILE A 72 -5.91 12.09 -18.25
CA ILE A 72 -5.94 10.63 -18.11
C ILE A 72 -5.43 9.91 -19.36
N MET A 73 -5.68 10.48 -20.54
CA MET A 73 -5.26 9.94 -21.84
C MET A 73 -3.79 10.21 -22.20
N ASP A 74 -3.05 10.96 -21.36
CA ASP A 74 -1.60 11.12 -21.51
C ASP A 74 -0.86 9.85 -21.05
N ASN A 75 -1.57 8.93 -20.41
CA ASN A 75 -1.04 7.66 -19.93
C ASN A 75 -1.53 6.49 -20.77
N GLU A 76 -0.64 5.57 -21.13
CA GLU A 76 -1.02 4.31 -21.79
C GLU A 76 -1.56 3.27 -20.80
N ASN A 77 -1.01 3.25 -19.59
CA ASN A 77 -1.32 2.26 -18.57
C ASN A 77 -1.52 2.92 -17.20
N ILE A 78 -2.69 2.71 -16.61
CA ILE A 78 -3.01 3.20 -15.26
C ILE A 78 -3.46 2.04 -14.38
N LEU A 79 -2.84 1.93 -13.20
CA LEU A 79 -3.24 0.98 -12.16
C LEU A 79 -3.99 1.73 -11.06
N PHE A 80 -5.17 1.27 -10.75
CA PHE A 80 -6.02 1.85 -9.71
C PHE A 80 -6.06 0.95 -8.48
N LEU A 81 -5.77 1.51 -7.32
CA LEU A 81 -5.94 0.83 -6.04
C LEU A 81 -6.91 1.64 -5.18
N THR A 82 -8.00 1.03 -4.72
CA THR A 82 -8.99 1.76 -3.92
C THR A 82 -9.58 0.92 -2.80
N SER A 83 -9.72 1.52 -1.62
CA SER A 83 -10.50 0.91 -0.54
C SER A 83 -11.98 1.27 -0.67
N THR A 84 -12.83 0.47 -0.05
CA THR A 84 -14.24 0.78 0.12
C THR A 84 -14.46 1.35 1.50
N ALA A 85 -15.02 2.55 1.59
CA ALA A 85 -15.28 3.27 2.84
C ALA A 85 -16.79 3.27 3.18
N GLY A 86 -17.12 3.46 4.47
CA GLY A 86 -18.49 3.65 4.95
C GLY A 86 -19.48 2.60 4.44
N GLN A 87 -20.55 3.02 3.81
CA GLN A 87 -21.61 2.15 3.28
C GLN A 87 -21.36 1.76 1.80
N GLY A 88 -20.10 1.59 1.40
CA GLY A 88 -19.72 1.24 0.03
C GLY A 88 -19.29 2.44 -0.82
N GLU A 89 -18.82 3.48 -0.19
CA GLU A 89 -18.39 4.72 -0.82
C GLU A 89 -16.90 4.67 -1.19
N PHE A 90 -16.52 5.56 -2.10
CA PHE A 90 -15.10 5.85 -2.34
C PHE A 90 -14.48 6.58 -1.14
N PRO A 91 -13.18 6.38 -0.86
CA PRO A 91 -12.43 7.21 0.09
C PRO A 91 -12.48 8.69 -0.30
N ARG A 92 -12.29 9.58 0.70
CA ARG A 92 -12.35 11.03 0.45
C ARG A 92 -11.43 11.51 -0.66
N ASN A 93 -10.24 10.95 -0.76
CA ASN A 93 -9.26 11.30 -1.77
C ASN A 93 -9.46 10.61 -3.15
N ALA A 94 -10.66 10.06 -3.39
CA ALA A 94 -11.04 9.44 -4.66
C ALA A 94 -12.45 9.81 -5.13
N LYS A 95 -13.26 10.48 -4.29
CA LYS A 95 -14.66 10.80 -4.59
C LYS A 95 -14.79 11.77 -5.77
N ASP A 96 -13.98 12.82 -5.79
CA ASP A 96 -14.07 13.86 -6.82
C ASP A 96 -13.58 13.31 -8.16
N PHE A 97 -12.49 12.56 -8.18
CA PHE A 97 -12.01 11.85 -9.37
C PHE A 97 -13.09 10.96 -9.97
N TYR A 98 -13.73 10.11 -9.15
CA TYR A 98 -14.79 9.22 -9.64
C TYR A 98 -15.99 10.00 -10.17
N SER A 99 -16.36 11.12 -9.52
CA SER A 99 -17.44 11.98 -9.98
C SER A 99 -17.13 12.64 -11.33
N SER A 100 -15.89 13.08 -11.54
CA SER A 100 -15.42 13.64 -12.81
C SER A 100 -15.36 12.57 -13.89
N LEU A 101 -14.88 11.36 -13.57
CA LEU A 101 -14.87 10.23 -14.49
C LEU A 101 -16.27 9.91 -15.04
N LEU A 102 -17.31 9.96 -14.20
CA LEU A 102 -18.68 9.70 -14.62
C LEU A 102 -19.28 10.79 -15.55
N GLN A 103 -18.63 11.95 -15.64
CA GLN A 103 -19.06 13.04 -16.56
C GLN A 103 -18.39 12.96 -17.93
N MET A 104 -17.43 12.06 -18.11
CA MET A 104 -16.73 11.89 -19.38
C MET A 104 -17.63 11.29 -20.47
N GLU A 105 -17.33 11.62 -21.70
CA GLU A 105 -18.06 11.08 -22.86
C GLU A 105 -17.78 9.59 -23.06
N LYS A 106 -18.78 8.87 -23.50
CA LYS A 106 -18.67 7.44 -23.82
C LYS A 106 -17.55 7.19 -24.84
N ASN A 107 -16.72 6.18 -24.60
CA ASN A 107 -15.53 5.82 -25.39
C ASN A 107 -14.41 6.87 -25.39
N SER A 108 -14.42 7.86 -24.50
CA SER A 108 -13.35 8.84 -24.37
C SER A 108 -12.01 8.23 -23.90
N LEU A 109 -12.06 7.07 -23.25
CA LEU A 109 -10.87 6.36 -22.76
C LEU A 109 -10.42 5.21 -23.68
N LYS A 110 -10.82 5.24 -24.95
CA LYS A 110 -10.40 4.21 -25.90
C LYS A 110 -8.89 4.31 -26.18
N GLY A 111 -8.17 3.26 -25.86
CA GLY A 111 -6.70 3.19 -25.98
C GLY A 111 -5.99 3.19 -24.62
N LEU A 112 -6.67 3.59 -23.55
CA LEU A 112 -6.16 3.45 -22.19
C LEU A 112 -6.24 2.00 -21.74
N ASN A 113 -5.15 1.46 -21.20
CA ASN A 113 -5.12 0.20 -20.49
C ASN A 113 -5.18 0.44 -18.99
N PHE A 114 -5.94 -0.39 -18.28
CA PHE A 114 -6.06 -0.23 -16.83
C PHE A 114 -6.15 -1.56 -16.10
N SER A 115 -5.92 -1.52 -14.79
CA SER A 115 -6.27 -2.58 -13.86
C SER A 115 -6.71 -1.98 -12.54
N VAL A 116 -7.58 -2.69 -11.82
CA VAL A 116 -8.10 -2.24 -10.53
C VAL A 116 -7.82 -3.30 -9.47
N PHE A 117 -7.34 -2.86 -8.30
CA PHE A 117 -7.27 -3.66 -7.08
C PHE A 117 -8.05 -2.96 -5.96
N GLY A 118 -9.01 -3.69 -5.39
CA GLY A 118 -9.86 -3.20 -4.31
C GLY A 118 -9.46 -3.75 -2.94
N LEU A 119 -9.63 -2.94 -1.90
CA LEU A 119 -9.52 -3.36 -0.50
C LEU A 119 -10.90 -3.26 0.16
N GLY A 120 -11.37 -4.35 0.73
CA GLY A 120 -12.68 -4.44 1.37
C GLY A 120 -12.71 -5.49 2.49
N ASP A 121 -13.90 -5.70 3.05
CA ASP A 121 -14.22 -6.73 4.02
C ASP A 121 -15.55 -7.39 3.60
N HIS A 122 -15.53 -8.69 3.30
CA HIS A 122 -16.72 -9.43 2.84
C HIS A 122 -17.79 -9.57 3.92
N GLY A 123 -17.52 -9.24 5.16
CA GLY A 123 -18.53 -9.13 6.21
C GLY A 123 -19.52 -7.99 5.98
N TYR A 124 -19.22 -7.07 5.08
CA TYR A 124 -20.12 -5.98 4.69
C TYR A 124 -20.79 -6.27 3.35
N VAL A 125 -22.08 -5.90 3.24
CA VAL A 125 -22.87 -6.10 2.00
C VAL A 125 -22.22 -5.45 0.78
N ASN A 126 -21.52 -4.35 0.97
CA ASN A 126 -20.90 -3.58 -0.10
C ASN A 126 -19.39 -3.93 -0.31
N PHE A 127 -19.07 -5.22 -0.19
CA PHE A 127 -17.71 -5.72 -0.36
C PHE A 127 -17.08 -5.27 -1.71
N ASN A 128 -15.97 -4.52 -1.59
CA ASN A 128 -15.21 -3.99 -2.72
C ASN A 128 -16.06 -3.20 -3.74
N LYS A 129 -17.11 -2.52 -3.28
CA LYS A 129 -18.04 -1.82 -4.17
C LYS A 129 -17.35 -0.70 -4.95
N ALA A 130 -16.47 0.07 -4.30
CA ALA A 130 -15.75 1.16 -4.96
C ALA A 130 -14.90 0.65 -6.14
N ALA A 131 -14.12 -0.42 -5.95
CA ALA A 131 -13.30 -1.01 -7.01
C ALA A 131 -14.15 -1.54 -8.18
N LYS A 132 -15.25 -2.25 -7.88
CA LYS A 132 -16.17 -2.78 -8.88
C LYS A 132 -16.85 -1.66 -9.69
N GLN A 133 -17.23 -0.57 -9.03
CA GLN A 133 -17.82 0.59 -9.70
C GLN A 133 -16.80 1.31 -10.57
N LEU A 134 -15.56 1.45 -10.13
CA LEU A 134 -14.49 2.07 -10.89
C LEU A 134 -14.17 1.25 -12.15
N GLU A 135 -13.97 -0.06 -12.00
CA GLU A 135 -13.72 -0.96 -13.13
C GLU A 135 -14.83 -0.83 -14.19
N LYS A 136 -16.10 -0.89 -13.74
CA LYS A 136 -17.25 -0.77 -14.63
C LYS A 136 -17.27 0.57 -15.37
N ALA A 137 -17.04 1.68 -14.66
CA ALA A 137 -17.03 3.02 -15.27
C ALA A 137 -15.93 3.15 -16.32
N LEU A 138 -14.71 2.69 -16.05
CA LEU A 138 -13.60 2.70 -17.01
C LEU A 138 -13.91 1.87 -18.26
N GLN A 139 -14.52 0.69 -18.10
CA GLN A 139 -14.96 -0.14 -19.23
C GLN A 139 -16.06 0.54 -20.06
N GLU A 140 -17.04 1.17 -19.41
CA GLU A 140 -18.12 1.91 -20.09
C GLU A 140 -17.59 3.12 -20.88
N LEU A 141 -16.47 3.70 -20.43
CA LEU A 141 -15.76 4.77 -21.12
C LEU A 141 -14.82 4.25 -22.22
N GLY A 142 -14.71 2.94 -22.42
CA GLY A 142 -13.97 2.32 -23.52
C GLY A 142 -12.52 1.93 -23.20
N ALA A 143 -12.07 2.06 -21.96
CA ALA A 143 -10.76 1.60 -21.54
C ALA A 143 -10.65 0.07 -21.53
N THR A 144 -9.45 -0.46 -21.75
CA THR A 144 -9.16 -1.89 -21.81
C THR A 144 -8.63 -2.40 -20.47
N ASN A 145 -9.31 -3.38 -19.89
CA ASN A 145 -8.83 -4.02 -18.66
C ASN A 145 -7.69 -4.99 -18.95
N LEU A 146 -6.52 -4.81 -18.33
CA LEU A 146 -5.34 -5.67 -18.49
C LEU A 146 -5.52 -7.02 -17.79
N VAL A 147 -6.06 -7.00 -16.57
CA VAL A 147 -6.33 -8.22 -15.78
C VAL A 147 -7.62 -8.04 -14.99
N ALA A 148 -8.28 -9.13 -14.64
CA ALA A 148 -9.48 -9.10 -13.83
C ALA A 148 -9.25 -8.31 -12.52
N VAL A 149 -10.29 -7.61 -12.06
CA VAL A 149 -10.24 -6.86 -10.80
C VAL A 149 -9.80 -7.73 -9.64
N GLY A 150 -8.77 -7.30 -8.90
CA GLY A 150 -8.38 -7.92 -7.66
C GLY A 150 -9.28 -7.44 -6.51
N LEU A 151 -9.77 -8.36 -5.70
CA LEU A 151 -10.69 -8.06 -4.60
C LEU A 151 -10.09 -8.53 -3.27
N GLY A 152 -9.24 -7.69 -2.67
CA GLY A 152 -8.63 -7.93 -1.38
C GLY A 152 -9.66 -7.93 -0.26
N ASP A 153 -9.50 -8.84 0.70
CA ASP A 153 -10.43 -9.06 1.79
C ASP A 153 -9.73 -8.99 3.14
N ASP A 154 -10.19 -8.12 4.03
CA ASP A 154 -9.60 -7.97 5.38
C ASP A 154 -9.87 -9.18 6.30
N ARG A 155 -10.75 -10.10 5.89
CA ARG A 155 -11.06 -11.35 6.62
C ARG A 155 -10.28 -12.56 6.14
N ASP A 156 -9.55 -12.46 5.04
CA ASP A 156 -8.64 -13.53 4.62
C ASP A 156 -7.51 -13.70 5.65
N GLU A 157 -6.84 -14.85 5.64
CA GLU A 157 -5.80 -15.20 6.61
C GLU A 157 -4.68 -14.14 6.69
N GLU A 158 -4.28 -13.60 5.54
CA GLU A 158 -3.31 -12.51 5.43
C GLU A 158 -3.99 -11.22 4.96
N LYS A 159 -5.27 -11.04 5.31
CA LYS A 159 -6.07 -9.89 4.91
C LYS A 159 -6.06 -9.71 3.38
N PHE A 160 -6.11 -8.47 2.92
CA PHE A 160 -6.08 -8.15 1.50
C PHE A 160 -4.79 -8.63 0.79
N GLU A 161 -3.72 -8.92 1.53
CA GLU A 161 -2.46 -9.41 0.95
C GLU A 161 -2.62 -10.75 0.27
N THR A 162 -3.48 -11.66 0.78
CA THR A 162 -3.79 -12.94 0.15
C THR A 162 -4.16 -12.75 -1.33
N LYS A 163 -5.17 -11.93 -1.59
CA LYS A 163 -5.64 -11.66 -2.95
C LYS A 163 -4.70 -10.78 -3.77
N TYR A 164 -3.96 -9.91 -3.11
CA TYR A 164 -2.97 -9.06 -3.76
C TYR A 164 -1.85 -9.89 -4.39
N TYR A 165 -1.27 -10.82 -3.66
CA TYR A 165 -0.20 -11.67 -4.17
C TYR A 165 -0.69 -12.72 -5.20
N GLU A 166 -1.98 -13.12 -5.15
CA GLU A 166 -2.60 -13.91 -6.21
C GLU A 166 -2.81 -13.11 -7.51
N TRP A 167 -3.07 -11.80 -7.41
CA TRP A 167 -3.34 -10.91 -8.53
C TRP A 167 -2.06 -10.48 -9.27
N LEU A 168 -0.97 -10.24 -8.55
CA LEU A 168 0.29 -9.72 -9.08
C LEU A 168 0.87 -10.53 -10.25
N PRO A 169 0.94 -11.86 -10.24
CA PRO A 169 1.49 -12.63 -11.37
C PRO A 169 0.76 -12.36 -12.68
N SER A 170 -0.55 -12.22 -12.63
CA SER A 170 -1.36 -11.88 -13.81
C SER A 170 -1.07 -10.48 -14.32
N LEU A 171 -0.92 -9.50 -13.41
CA LEU A 171 -0.54 -8.14 -13.75
C LEU A 171 0.87 -8.08 -14.38
N TYR A 172 1.86 -8.74 -13.77
CA TYR A 172 3.23 -8.74 -14.31
C TYR A 172 3.30 -9.37 -15.70
N LYS A 173 2.51 -10.43 -15.93
CA LYS A 173 2.40 -11.05 -17.24
C LYS A 173 1.76 -10.09 -18.26
N ALA A 174 0.68 -9.40 -17.88
CA ALA A 174 0.01 -8.43 -18.76
C ALA A 174 0.90 -7.22 -19.10
N LEU A 175 1.75 -6.82 -18.17
CA LEU A 175 2.74 -5.74 -18.36
C LEU A 175 4.08 -6.24 -18.92
N HIS A 176 4.22 -7.51 -19.27
CA HIS A 176 5.46 -8.13 -19.78
C HIS A 176 6.69 -7.88 -18.89
N CYS A 177 6.51 -7.92 -17.57
CA CYS A 177 7.53 -7.61 -16.57
C CYS A 177 7.68 -8.68 -15.48
N GLU A 178 7.55 -9.95 -15.82
CA GLU A 178 7.61 -11.07 -14.87
C GLU A 178 8.98 -11.20 -14.17
N LYS A 179 10.04 -10.73 -14.83
CA LYS A 179 11.40 -10.81 -14.28
C LYS A 179 11.80 -9.53 -13.56
N ILE A 180 12.47 -9.71 -12.42
CA ILE A 180 13.18 -8.61 -11.75
C ILE A 180 14.45 -8.32 -12.55
N VAL A 181 14.68 -7.08 -12.92
CA VAL A 181 15.85 -6.62 -13.69
C VAL A 181 16.77 -5.70 -12.88
N ASN A 182 16.21 -5.08 -11.83
CA ASN A 182 16.95 -4.17 -10.94
C ASN A 182 16.91 -4.73 -9.52
N GLU A 183 17.98 -5.37 -9.07
CA GLU A 183 18.13 -5.87 -7.70
C GLU A 183 18.65 -4.79 -6.73
N VAL A 184 18.30 -3.54 -6.94
CA VAL A 184 18.72 -2.46 -6.04
C VAL A 184 17.95 -2.60 -4.72
N PRO A 185 18.64 -2.61 -3.57
CA PRO A 185 17.94 -2.55 -2.28
C PRO A 185 17.07 -1.29 -2.22
N PRO A 186 15.87 -1.37 -1.62
CA PRO A 186 15.02 -0.20 -1.50
C PRO A 186 15.75 0.90 -0.73
N THR A 187 15.61 2.14 -1.19
CA THR A 187 16.15 3.29 -0.46
C THR A 187 15.55 3.32 0.95
N PRO A 188 16.37 3.26 2.01
CA PRO A 188 15.86 3.26 3.36
C PRO A 188 15.04 4.51 3.63
N LYS A 189 13.82 4.33 4.13
CA LYS A 189 12.94 5.45 4.55
C LYS A 189 13.51 6.22 5.75
N TYR A 190 14.39 5.57 6.52
CA TYR A 190 15.06 6.13 7.68
C TYR A 190 16.52 5.71 7.67
N SER A 191 17.41 6.62 8.05
CA SER A 191 18.77 6.26 8.46
C SER A 191 18.84 6.11 9.96
N VAL A 192 19.65 5.16 10.42
CA VAL A 192 19.76 4.79 11.83
C VAL A 192 21.25 4.72 12.21
N ASP A 193 21.65 5.56 13.17
CA ASP A 193 22.99 5.54 13.74
C ASP A 193 22.90 5.02 15.18
N VAL A 194 23.70 4.00 15.52
CA VAL A 194 23.75 3.40 16.85
C VAL A 194 25.03 3.83 17.55
N SER A 195 24.94 4.21 18.83
CA SER A 195 26.09 4.66 19.63
C SER A 195 25.89 4.36 21.13
N SER A 196 26.99 4.19 21.86
CA SER A 196 26.96 3.97 23.33
C SER A 196 26.59 5.23 24.13
N SER A 197 26.49 6.40 23.50
CA SER A 197 26.10 7.65 24.13
C SER A 197 25.08 8.40 23.26
N PRO A 198 24.13 9.14 23.85
CA PRO A 198 23.07 9.80 23.11
C PRO A 198 23.62 10.93 22.23
N GLN A 199 23.34 10.88 20.92
CA GLN A 199 23.69 11.91 19.95
C GLN A 199 22.58 12.94 19.81
N GLY A 200 22.11 13.52 20.91
CA GLY A 200 21.06 14.54 20.94
C GLY A 200 20.19 14.45 22.18
N THR A 201 19.13 15.25 22.21
CA THR A 201 18.19 15.29 23.34
C THR A 201 17.25 14.08 23.29
N ILE A 202 17.29 13.24 24.31
CA ILE A 202 16.33 12.16 24.52
C ILE A 202 15.03 12.79 25.00
N LYS A 203 13.94 12.50 24.31
CA LYS A 203 12.58 12.86 24.72
C LYS A 203 11.78 11.57 24.93
N PRO A 204 10.90 11.53 25.96
CA PRO A 204 9.97 10.41 26.09
C PRO A 204 9.18 10.22 24.79
N PHE A 205 8.98 8.98 24.39
CA PHE A 205 8.14 8.67 23.25
C PHE A 205 6.72 9.15 23.52
N LYS A 206 6.18 9.92 22.61
CA LYS A 206 4.80 10.40 22.68
C LYS A 206 4.18 10.33 21.29
N PRO A 207 3.30 9.37 21.05
CA PRO A 207 2.57 9.30 19.79
C PRO A 207 1.82 10.60 19.49
N LEU A 208 1.67 10.92 18.21
CA LEU A 208 0.94 12.12 17.79
C LEU A 208 -0.49 12.11 18.30
N ARG A 209 -0.92 13.25 18.86
CA ARG A 209 -2.28 13.45 19.40
C ARG A 209 -2.64 12.48 20.53
N SER A 210 -1.65 11.94 21.26
CA SER A 210 -1.87 11.09 22.41
C SER A 210 -1.86 11.87 23.72
N HIS A 211 -2.49 11.29 24.74
CA HIS A 211 -2.50 11.77 26.12
C HIS A 211 -2.06 10.65 27.06
N MET A 212 -1.19 10.95 28.00
CA MET A 212 -0.93 10.07 29.13
C MET A 212 -2.03 10.26 30.16
N LEU A 213 -2.83 9.23 30.39
CA LEU A 213 -3.97 9.27 31.31
C LEU A 213 -3.75 8.34 32.48
N PRO A 214 -4.05 8.76 33.72
CA PRO A 214 -4.08 7.86 34.85
C PRO A 214 -5.14 6.76 34.65
N LEU A 215 -4.76 5.52 34.89
CA LEU A 215 -5.67 4.40 34.94
C LEU A 215 -6.34 4.36 36.32
N ILE A 216 -7.66 4.59 36.37
CA ILE A 216 -8.44 4.58 37.62
C ILE A 216 -8.73 3.13 38.05
N THR A 217 -9.15 2.31 37.10
CA THR A 217 -9.48 0.90 37.37
C THR A 217 -9.26 0.04 36.13
N ALA A 218 -8.88 -1.21 36.40
CA ALA A 218 -8.79 -2.29 35.42
C ALA A 218 -9.23 -3.58 36.10
N HIS A 219 -10.29 -4.20 35.61
CA HIS A 219 -10.74 -5.50 36.13
C HIS A 219 -11.29 -6.37 35.01
N ARG A 220 -11.09 -7.67 35.19
CA ARG A 220 -11.62 -8.68 34.27
C ARG A 220 -13.13 -8.81 34.43
N LEU A 221 -13.86 -8.86 33.31
CA LEU A 221 -15.30 -9.06 33.27
C LEU A 221 -15.69 -10.52 33.05
N THR A 222 -14.83 -11.28 32.36
CA THR A 222 -15.06 -12.69 32.09
C THR A 222 -14.56 -13.54 33.26
N PRO A 223 -15.28 -14.66 33.58
CA PRO A 223 -14.84 -15.58 34.64
C PRO A 223 -13.54 -16.30 34.29
N ASP A 224 -12.89 -16.85 35.32
CA ASP A 224 -11.71 -17.67 35.12
C ASP A 224 -12.06 -18.92 34.30
N GLY A 225 -11.17 -19.31 33.39
CA GLY A 225 -11.39 -20.45 32.48
C GLY A 225 -12.20 -20.13 31.23
N TYR A 226 -12.73 -18.91 31.07
CA TYR A 226 -13.33 -18.48 29.81
C TYR A 226 -12.24 -18.25 28.75
N ASP A 227 -12.51 -18.61 27.52
CA ASP A 227 -11.56 -18.57 26.40
C ASP A 227 -11.12 -17.16 25.99
N ARG A 228 -11.86 -16.12 26.43
CA ARG A 228 -11.54 -14.71 26.18
C ARG A 228 -11.31 -13.96 27.47
N ASP A 229 -10.33 -13.05 27.44
CA ASP A 229 -10.06 -12.08 28.52
C ASP A 229 -10.67 -10.72 28.16
N ILE A 230 -11.89 -10.47 28.63
CA ILE A 230 -12.58 -9.19 28.46
C ILE A 230 -12.42 -8.40 29.75
N ARG A 231 -11.94 -7.17 29.63
CA ARG A 231 -11.64 -6.29 30.77
C ARG A 231 -12.34 -4.94 30.66
N HIS A 232 -12.70 -4.41 31.80
CA HIS A 232 -13.11 -3.01 31.95
C HIS A 232 -11.91 -2.15 32.31
N TYR A 233 -11.77 -1.00 31.61
CA TYR A 233 -10.75 0.00 31.92
C TYR A 233 -11.44 1.36 32.07
N ALA A 234 -11.06 2.11 33.12
CA ALA A 234 -11.46 3.50 33.29
C ALA A 234 -10.24 4.39 33.43
N PHE A 235 -10.21 5.47 32.66
CA PHE A 235 -9.12 6.43 32.63
C PHE A 235 -9.62 7.78 33.15
N ASP A 236 -8.75 8.49 33.91
CA ASP A 236 -9.03 9.85 34.33
C ASP A 236 -8.70 10.82 33.20
N ILE A 237 -9.70 11.54 32.71
CA ILE A 237 -9.54 12.59 31.70
C ILE A 237 -9.59 14.00 32.28
N ALA A 238 -9.71 14.12 33.62
CA ALA A 238 -9.74 15.43 34.29
C ALA A 238 -8.47 16.23 33.95
N GLY A 239 -8.63 17.53 33.72
CA GLY A 239 -7.51 18.40 33.36
C GLY A 239 -7.02 18.25 31.91
N THR A 240 -7.59 17.36 31.11
CA THR A 240 -7.30 17.25 29.68
C THR A 240 -8.30 18.05 28.84
N LYS A 241 -8.02 18.19 27.51
CA LYS A 241 -8.96 18.74 26.55
C LYS A 241 -9.72 17.66 25.77
N ILE A 242 -9.66 16.42 26.24
CA ILE A 242 -10.32 15.28 25.58
C ILE A 242 -11.84 15.49 25.68
N LYS A 243 -12.48 15.41 24.53
CA LYS A 243 -13.93 15.32 24.38
C LYS A 243 -14.24 14.14 23.48
N TYR A 244 -15.27 13.41 23.78
CA TYR A 244 -15.74 12.30 22.96
C TYR A 244 -17.26 12.24 22.93
N ASN A 245 -17.77 11.64 21.87
CA ASN A 245 -19.18 11.33 21.69
C ASN A 245 -19.39 9.82 21.63
N VAL A 246 -20.63 9.39 21.80
CA VAL A 246 -20.97 7.99 21.60
C VAL A 246 -20.64 7.58 20.16
N GLY A 247 -19.87 6.50 20.00
CA GLY A 247 -19.38 6.02 18.70
C GLY A 247 -17.98 6.47 18.33
N ASP A 248 -17.34 7.37 19.08
CA ASP A 248 -15.95 7.73 18.85
C ASP A 248 -15.00 6.55 19.16
N THR A 249 -13.89 6.48 18.44
CA THR A 249 -12.88 5.43 18.60
C THR A 249 -11.81 5.84 19.59
N LEU A 250 -11.51 4.96 20.54
CA LEU A 250 -10.38 5.07 21.46
C LEU A 250 -9.20 4.25 20.94
N GLY A 251 -8.09 4.92 20.59
CA GLY A 251 -6.82 4.27 20.29
C GLY A 251 -5.95 4.16 21.55
N VAL A 252 -5.36 2.99 21.76
CA VAL A 252 -4.42 2.73 22.87
C VAL A 252 -3.07 2.32 22.27
N TYR A 253 -1.98 2.87 22.78
CA TYR A 253 -0.61 2.49 22.42
C TYR A 253 -0.05 1.56 23.49
N PRO A 254 -0.05 0.23 23.27
CA PRO A 254 0.50 -0.72 24.22
C PRO A 254 2.03 -0.68 24.20
N GLN A 255 2.64 -1.18 25.27
CA GLN A 255 4.07 -1.48 25.31
C GLN A 255 4.29 -2.98 25.12
N ASN A 256 5.38 -3.34 24.46
CA ASN A 256 5.84 -4.72 24.43
C ASN A 256 6.30 -5.18 25.82
N HIS A 257 6.14 -6.46 26.11
CA HIS A 257 6.52 -7.01 27.40
C HIS A 257 8.05 -6.98 27.56
N LYS A 258 8.54 -6.43 28.68
CA LYS A 258 9.98 -6.19 28.89
C LYS A 258 10.83 -7.45 28.81
N THR A 259 10.35 -8.57 29.36
CA THR A 259 11.09 -9.85 29.32
C THR A 259 11.25 -10.37 27.90
N ASP A 260 10.23 -10.17 27.06
CA ASP A 260 10.27 -10.62 25.66
C ASP A 260 11.20 -9.73 24.82
N VAL A 261 11.17 -8.41 25.07
CA VAL A 261 12.13 -7.47 24.48
C VAL A 261 13.56 -7.81 24.92
N ASP A 262 13.81 -8.10 26.18
CA ASP A 262 15.14 -8.48 26.66
C ASP A 262 15.63 -9.79 26.04
N ALA A 263 14.74 -10.76 25.79
CA ALA A 263 15.07 -11.99 25.07
C ALA A 263 15.44 -11.68 23.62
N LEU A 264 14.59 -10.93 22.90
CA LEU A 264 14.80 -10.55 21.51
C LEU A 264 16.11 -9.77 21.32
N LEU A 265 16.41 -8.80 22.19
CA LEU A 265 17.66 -8.03 22.12
C LEU A 265 18.90 -8.92 22.28
N ARG A 266 18.85 -9.93 23.17
CA ARG A 266 19.93 -10.92 23.32
C ARG A 266 20.09 -11.76 22.04
N ASP A 267 18.98 -12.26 21.47
CA ASP A 267 19.01 -13.07 20.27
C ASP A 267 19.57 -12.28 19.07
N LEU A 268 19.24 -10.99 18.99
CA LEU A 268 19.78 -10.08 17.97
C LEU A 268 21.19 -9.55 18.29
N SER A 269 21.77 -9.90 19.43
CA SER A 269 23.06 -9.38 19.91
C SER A 269 23.09 -7.85 20.01
N LEU A 270 21.96 -7.23 20.38
CA LEU A 270 21.82 -5.79 20.54
C LEU A 270 21.95 -5.41 22.02
N ASN A 271 22.69 -4.33 22.30
CA ASN A 271 22.73 -3.75 23.63
C ASN A 271 21.55 -2.78 23.81
N GLY A 272 20.62 -3.11 24.71
CA GLY A 272 19.43 -2.29 24.98
C GLY A 272 19.74 -0.89 25.53
N ASP A 273 20.93 -0.69 26.10
CA ASP A 273 21.35 0.58 26.69
C ASP A 273 22.07 1.51 25.67
N ASP A 274 22.34 1.01 24.47
CA ASP A 274 22.81 1.85 23.38
C ASP A 274 21.70 2.80 22.88
N PHE A 275 22.11 3.88 22.26
CA PHE A 275 21.22 4.92 21.73
C PHE A 275 21.12 4.85 20.21
N VAL A 276 19.92 5.11 19.74
CA VAL A 276 19.60 5.15 18.31
C VAL A 276 19.24 6.57 17.94
N LYS A 277 19.94 7.12 16.94
CA LYS A 277 19.56 8.36 16.28
C LYS A 277 18.86 8.00 14.98
N ILE A 278 17.61 8.42 14.85
CA ILE A 278 16.73 8.12 13.72
C ILE A 278 16.53 9.40 12.91
N GLN A 279 16.90 9.37 11.64
CA GLN A 279 16.68 10.46 10.70
C GLN A 279 15.74 9.98 9.61
N LYS A 280 14.71 10.78 9.33
CA LYS A 280 13.78 10.50 8.24
C LYS A 280 14.38 10.88 6.89
N GLY A 281 14.12 10.09 5.85
CA GLY A 281 14.43 10.45 4.47
C GLY A 281 13.55 11.62 3.97
N GLU A 282 13.96 12.26 2.89
CA GLU A 282 13.27 13.43 2.32
C GLU A 282 11.84 13.13 1.88
N GLN A 283 11.58 11.91 1.41
CA GLN A 283 10.26 11.43 0.99
C GLN A 283 9.24 11.33 2.14
N ILE A 284 9.69 11.40 3.42
CA ILE A 284 8.80 11.30 4.58
C ILE A 284 8.45 12.71 5.08
N ARG A 285 7.22 13.14 4.87
CA ARG A 285 6.74 14.45 5.34
C ARG A 285 6.66 14.51 6.86
N ARG A 286 6.11 13.48 7.51
CA ARG A 286 5.94 13.40 8.98
C ARG A 286 6.33 12.02 9.48
N THR A 287 6.95 11.97 10.65
CA THR A 287 7.23 10.73 11.37
C THR A 287 6.76 10.85 12.83
N PHE A 288 6.33 9.73 13.39
CA PHE A 288 6.06 9.59 14.82
C PHE A 288 7.28 9.04 15.58
N LEU A 289 8.29 8.55 14.85
CA LEU A 289 9.50 7.99 15.47
C LEU A 289 10.28 9.07 16.23
N PRO A 290 10.82 8.75 17.40
CA PRO A 290 11.69 9.66 18.14
C PRO A 290 12.99 9.88 17.36
N SER A 291 13.53 11.09 17.40
CA SER A 291 14.81 11.40 16.75
C SER A 291 16.01 10.76 17.45
N VAL A 292 15.95 10.60 18.77
CA VAL A 292 16.94 9.92 19.59
C VAL A 292 16.23 9.17 20.69
N THR A 293 16.56 7.87 20.88
CA THR A 293 16.01 7.03 21.94
C THR A 293 16.99 5.90 22.26
N SER A 294 16.78 5.16 23.36
CA SER A 294 17.55 3.93 23.58
C SER A 294 17.00 2.78 22.73
N VAL A 295 17.85 1.81 22.39
CA VAL A 295 17.44 0.59 21.69
C VAL A 295 16.31 -0.10 22.48
N ARG A 296 16.42 -0.22 23.78
CA ARG A 296 15.39 -0.81 24.64
C ARG A 296 14.05 -0.06 24.52
N THR A 297 14.05 1.26 24.63
CA THR A 297 12.83 2.07 24.49
C THR A 297 12.21 1.92 23.11
N LEU A 298 13.04 1.89 22.05
CA LEU A 298 12.57 1.70 20.70
C LEU A 298 11.77 0.40 20.55
N PHE A 299 12.31 -0.72 21.09
CA PHE A 299 11.68 -2.03 21.01
C PHE A 299 10.53 -2.22 22.01
N THR A 300 10.53 -1.49 23.13
CA THR A 300 9.47 -1.61 24.15
C THR A 300 8.25 -0.74 23.84
N GLU A 301 8.46 0.50 23.35
CA GLU A 301 7.41 1.51 23.31
C GLU A 301 7.01 1.96 21.89
N VAL A 302 7.87 1.73 20.88
CA VAL A 302 7.72 2.35 19.58
C VAL A 302 7.40 1.35 18.48
N LEU A 303 8.08 0.21 18.45
CA LEU A 303 7.98 -0.81 17.42
C LEU A 303 7.09 -1.97 17.87
N ASP A 304 6.17 -2.40 17.01
CA ASP A 304 5.50 -3.69 17.15
C ASP A 304 6.39 -4.78 16.55
N VAL A 305 7.17 -5.44 17.39
CA VAL A 305 8.15 -6.46 16.97
C VAL A 305 7.68 -7.89 17.22
N PHE A 306 6.53 -8.07 17.87
CA PHE A 306 5.95 -9.38 18.19
C PHE A 306 4.66 -9.64 17.42
N GLY A 307 4.25 -8.70 16.57
CA GLY A 307 3.18 -8.92 15.61
C GLY A 307 3.56 -9.96 14.55
N ARG A 308 2.57 -10.57 13.91
CA ARG A 308 2.81 -11.52 12.80
C ARG A 308 3.54 -10.79 11.65
N PRO A 309 4.72 -11.27 11.23
CA PRO A 309 5.42 -10.68 10.09
C PRO A 309 4.60 -10.83 8.81
N THR A 310 4.59 -9.78 7.98
CA THR A 310 3.92 -9.80 6.68
C THR A 310 4.83 -10.42 5.61
N ARG A 311 4.25 -10.86 4.49
CA ARG A 311 5.03 -11.31 3.30
C ARG A 311 6.02 -10.24 2.86
N ARG A 312 5.62 -8.97 2.90
CA ARG A 312 6.52 -7.86 2.60
C ARG A 312 7.72 -7.77 3.56
N PHE A 313 7.52 -8.03 4.84
CA PHE A 313 8.64 -8.07 5.80
C PHE A 313 9.66 -9.13 5.40
N TYR A 314 9.23 -10.35 5.08
CA TYR A 314 10.12 -11.40 4.59
C TYR A 314 10.80 -11.03 3.27
N SER A 315 10.07 -10.43 2.33
CA SER A 315 10.62 -9.92 1.07
C SER A 315 11.69 -8.85 1.28
N LEU A 316 11.54 -7.97 2.26
CA LEU A 316 12.55 -6.98 2.59
C LEU A 316 13.75 -7.64 3.28
N LEU A 317 13.50 -8.52 4.24
CA LEU A 317 14.54 -9.19 5.01
C LEU A 317 15.42 -10.09 4.12
N SER A 318 14.85 -10.79 3.14
CA SER A 318 15.60 -11.63 2.19
C SER A 318 16.66 -10.85 1.41
N ARG A 319 16.45 -9.54 1.19
CA ARG A 319 17.41 -8.67 0.49
C ARG A 319 18.64 -8.34 1.32
N PHE A 320 18.56 -8.48 2.64
CA PHE A 320 19.66 -8.25 3.57
C PHE A 320 20.34 -9.56 4.00
N ALA A 321 19.72 -10.71 3.70
CA ALA A 321 20.30 -12.01 4.01
C ALA A 321 21.56 -12.24 3.16
N THR A 322 22.69 -12.49 3.84
CA THR A 322 23.98 -12.77 3.20
C THR A 322 24.18 -14.26 2.91
N ASP A 323 23.58 -15.14 3.71
CA ASP A 323 23.59 -16.59 3.47
C ASP A 323 22.50 -16.94 2.43
N PRO A 324 22.88 -17.64 1.32
CA PRO A 324 21.93 -18.09 0.31
C PRO A 324 20.79 -18.95 0.83
N LYS A 325 21.04 -19.80 1.84
CA LYS A 325 20.01 -20.67 2.43
C LYS A 325 19.01 -19.88 3.26
N GLU A 326 19.48 -18.88 4.01
CA GLU A 326 18.58 -17.98 4.75
C GLU A 326 17.73 -17.17 3.79
N ARG A 327 18.30 -16.69 2.68
CA ARG A 327 17.55 -15.99 1.65
C ARG A 327 16.47 -16.88 1.04
N GLU A 328 16.81 -18.11 0.64
CA GLU A 328 15.85 -19.08 0.09
C GLU A 328 14.72 -19.39 1.09
N LEU A 329 15.06 -19.56 2.38
CA LEU A 329 14.07 -19.74 3.43
C LEU A 329 13.12 -18.54 3.56
N LEU A 330 13.65 -17.32 3.61
CA LEU A 330 12.83 -16.10 3.70
C LEU A 330 11.93 -15.94 2.46
N GLU A 331 12.44 -16.26 1.27
CA GLU A 331 11.67 -16.25 0.04
C GLU A 331 10.55 -17.31 0.03
N SER A 332 10.79 -18.49 0.63
CA SER A 332 9.76 -19.53 0.77
C SER A 332 8.60 -19.12 1.72
N LEU A 333 8.85 -18.19 2.65
CA LEU A 333 7.83 -17.66 3.57
C LEU A 333 6.95 -16.58 2.91
N MET A 334 7.24 -16.21 1.67
CA MET A 334 6.42 -15.27 0.88
C MET A 334 5.33 -15.98 0.05
N THR A 335 5.43 -17.29 -0.10
CA THR A 335 4.47 -18.12 -0.84
C THR A 335 3.39 -18.65 0.09
#